data_ecb0ef59f83d32e76d522ad44292d878
#
_entry.id   ecb0ef59f83d32e76d522ad44292d878
#
_cell.length_a   1.000
_cell.length_b   1.000
_cell.length_c   1.000
_cell.angle_alpha   90.00
_cell.angle_beta   90.00
_cell.angle_gamma   90.00
#
_symmetry.space_group_name_H-M   'P 1'
#
loop_
_entity.id
_entity.type
_entity.pdbx_description
1 polymer ?
#
loop_
_entity_poly.entity_id
_entity_poly.type
_entity_poly.pdbx_seq_one_letter_code
_entity_poly.pdbx_strand_id
1 'polypeptide(L)'
;MASPVRPDSNGSAESPGSSGLTTRMSADARRAQLIEVGWELLQSRPIHELPLDEVAAAAGISRTLLFHYFPTKADFYFAVVSTMGERLLRPPRLPEGLGPAERIRTLVEGFVRLVERNRMSYTALVRGAGGGDQRIVDLIADTRDALVPRWLDAAGCPDASPLT
;
A
#
# COMPACT_ATOMS: atom_id res chain seq x y z
N MET A 1 -64.47 49.51 -24.54
CA MET A 1 -63.23 49.35 -25.32
C MET A 1 -62.05 49.48 -24.39
N ALA A 2 -61.57 48.40 -23.92
CA ALA A 2 -60.38 48.34 -23.11
C ALA A 2 -59.75 46.96 -23.35
N SER A 3 -58.55 46.95 -23.95
CA SER A 3 -57.73 45.75 -24.14
C SER A 3 -57.08 45.36 -22.80
N PRO A 4 -57.00 44.08 -22.47
CA PRO A 4 -56.26 43.64 -21.31
C PRO A 4 -54.80 43.38 -21.67
N VAL A 5 -53.94 43.83 -20.78
CA VAL A 5 -52.48 43.63 -20.71
C VAL A 5 -52.18 42.19 -20.34
N ARG A 6 -51.23 41.54 -21.05
CA ARG A 6 -50.64 40.24 -20.67
C ARG A 6 -49.61 40.43 -19.58
N PRO A 7 -49.50 39.58 -18.59
CA PRO A 7 -48.28 39.47 -17.78
C PRO A 7 -47.34 38.45 -18.37
N ASP A 8 -46.10 38.85 -18.61
CA ASP A 8 -44.98 37.98 -18.96
C ASP A 8 -44.51 37.23 -17.70
N SER A 9 -44.67 35.93 -17.78
CA SER A 9 -44.10 35.03 -16.77
C SER A 9 -42.91 34.32 -17.39
N ASN A 10 -41.72 34.93 -17.25
CA ASN A 10 -40.48 34.26 -17.52
C ASN A 10 -39.83 33.85 -16.18
N GLY A 11 -40.18 32.70 -15.70
CA GLY A 11 -39.58 32.06 -14.55
C GLY A 11 -38.58 31.02 -15.02
N SER A 12 -37.40 31.41 -15.39
CA SER A 12 -36.27 30.49 -15.62
C SER A 12 -35.85 29.91 -14.27
N ALA A 13 -36.27 28.68 -14.01
CA ALA A 13 -35.72 27.90 -12.92
C ALA A 13 -34.30 27.46 -13.29
N GLU A 14 -33.32 28.16 -12.78
CA GLU A 14 -31.94 27.70 -12.75
C GLU A 14 -31.84 26.51 -11.81
N SER A 15 -31.69 25.33 -12.37
CA SER A 15 -31.27 24.14 -11.64
C SER A 15 -29.81 24.35 -11.20
N PRO A 16 -29.50 24.22 -9.89
CA PRO A 16 -28.13 24.24 -9.46
C PRO A 16 -27.44 22.99 -10.00
N GLY A 17 -26.59 23.19 -10.99
CA GLY A 17 -25.72 22.16 -11.53
C GLY A 17 -24.91 21.54 -10.40
N SER A 18 -25.16 20.27 -10.15
CA SER A 18 -24.35 19.41 -9.30
C SER A 18 -22.96 19.30 -9.96
N SER A 19 -22.10 20.27 -9.68
CA SER A 19 -20.67 20.16 -9.95
C SER A 19 -20.09 19.13 -8.99
N GLY A 20 -20.19 17.87 -9.38
CA GLY A 20 -19.40 16.80 -8.79
C GLY A 20 -17.92 17.14 -9.04
N LEU A 21 -17.30 17.84 -8.10
CA LEU A 21 -15.86 17.98 -8.03
C LEU A 21 -15.27 16.61 -7.78
N THR A 22 -15.06 15.84 -8.85
CA THR A 22 -14.16 14.70 -8.85
C THR A 22 -12.77 15.29 -8.58
N THR A 23 -12.42 15.36 -7.30
CA THR A 23 -11.09 15.79 -6.88
C THR A 23 -10.08 14.93 -7.62
N ARG A 24 -9.40 15.53 -8.60
CA ARG A 24 -8.40 14.85 -9.42
C ARG A 24 -7.31 14.37 -8.48
N MET A 25 -7.21 13.05 -8.32
CA MET A 25 -6.19 12.43 -7.48
C MET A 25 -4.79 12.87 -7.93
N SER A 26 -3.91 13.26 -6.97
CA SER A 26 -2.53 13.62 -7.29
C SER A 26 -1.78 12.41 -7.86
N ALA A 27 -0.67 12.67 -8.57
CA ALA A 27 0.17 11.61 -9.11
C ALA A 27 0.69 10.67 -8.02
N ASP A 28 1.12 11.23 -6.89
CA ASP A 28 1.62 10.45 -5.75
C ASP A 28 0.51 9.61 -5.10
N ALA A 29 -0.69 10.17 -4.94
CA ALA A 29 -1.83 9.43 -4.42
C ALA A 29 -2.24 8.29 -5.36
N ARG A 30 -2.18 8.50 -6.66
CA ARG A 30 -2.44 7.46 -7.66
C ARG A 30 -1.37 6.37 -7.61
N ARG A 31 -0.10 6.76 -7.53
CA ARG A 31 1.01 5.80 -7.40
C ARG A 31 0.87 4.96 -6.14
N ALA A 32 0.55 5.56 -5.02
CA ALA A 32 0.29 4.86 -3.76
C ALA A 32 -0.90 3.89 -3.89
N GLN A 33 -2.02 4.31 -4.50
CA GLN A 33 -3.16 3.44 -4.76
C GLN A 33 -2.78 2.20 -5.57
N LEU A 34 -1.96 2.36 -6.63
CA LEU A 34 -1.53 1.23 -7.46
C LEU A 34 -0.67 0.23 -6.67
N ILE A 35 0.18 0.73 -5.77
CA ILE A 35 0.98 -0.11 -4.87
C ILE A 35 0.07 -0.88 -3.91
N GLU A 36 -0.94 -0.24 -3.31
CA GLU A 36 -1.90 -0.92 -2.43
C GLU A 36 -2.66 -2.03 -3.17
N VAL A 37 -3.21 -1.72 -4.35
CA VAL A 37 -3.90 -2.72 -5.18
C VAL A 37 -2.97 -3.90 -5.50
N GLY A 38 -1.73 -3.62 -5.89
CA GLY A 38 -0.73 -4.67 -6.12
C GLY A 38 -0.47 -5.50 -4.88
N TRP A 39 -0.36 -4.87 -3.73
CA TRP A 39 -0.20 -5.55 -2.46
C TRP A 39 -1.40 -6.46 -2.13
N GLU A 40 -2.62 -5.99 -2.26
CA GLU A 40 -3.84 -6.78 -2.00
C GLU A 40 -3.90 -8.03 -2.89
N LEU A 41 -3.59 -7.88 -4.18
CA LEU A 41 -3.56 -8.99 -5.12
C LEU A 41 -2.44 -10.01 -4.80
N LEU A 42 -1.31 -9.55 -4.26
CA LEU A 42 -0.21 -10.42 -3.84
C LEU A 42 -0.50 -11.24 -2.56
N GLN A 43 -1.57 -10.94 -1.85
CA GLN A 43 -2.00 -11.77 -0.70
C GLN A 43 -2.50 -13.16 -1.15
N SER A 44 -2.94 -13.29 -2.39
CA SER A 44 -3.53 -14.52 -2.93
C SER A 44 -2.64 -15.27 -3.91
N ARG A 45 -1.54 -14.67 -4.38
CA ARG A 45 -0.66 -15.27 -5.39
C ARG A 45 0.80 -14.77 -5.30
N PRO A 46 1.77 -15.51 -5.85
CA PRO A 46 3.16 -15.07 -5.95
C PRO A 46 3.33 -13.84 -6.86
N ILE A 47 4.32 -13.00 -6.55
CA ILE A 47 4.57 -11.75 -7.27
C ILE A 47 4.84 -11.94 -8.78
N HIS A 48 5.54 -13.01 -9.16
CA HIS A 48 5.87 -13.29 -10.55
C HIS A 48 4.64 -13.70 -11.39
N GLU A 49 3.59 -14.19 -10.74
CA GLU A 49 2.33 -14.59 -11.36
C GLU A 49 1.31 -13.45 -11.47
N LEU A 50 1.58 -12.28 -10.88
CA LEU A 50 0.66 -11.14 -10.93
C LEU A 50 0.73 -10.44 -12.29
N PRO A 51 -0.32 -10.49 -13.13
CA PRO A 51 -0.37 -9.72 -14.36
C PRO A 51 -0.65 -8.25 -14.06
N LEU A 52 0.09 -7.33 -14.69
CA LEU A 52 -0.16 -5.90 -14.53
C LEU A 52 -1.52 -5.45 -15.07
N ASP A 53 -2.12 -6.22 -15.97
CA ASP A 53 -3.47 -5.97 -16.48
C ASP A 53 -4.53 -6.10 -15.39
N GLU A 54 -4.37 -7.07 -14.49
CA GLU A 54 -5.25 -7.20 -13.32
C GLU A 54 -5.10 -6.05 -12.33
N VAL A 55 -3.85 -5.59 -12.11
CA VAL A 55 -3.60 -4.42 -11.27
C VAL A 55 -4.28 -3.19 -11.86
N ALA A 56 -4.13 -2.95 -13.17
CA ALA A 56 -4.76 -1.84 -13.86
C ALA A 56 -6.29 -1.90 -13.77
N ALA A 57 -6.87 -3.08 -14.03
CA ALA A 57 -8.31 -3.32 -13.95
C ALA A 57 -8.85 -3.10 -12.52
N ALA A 58 -8.19 -3.65 -11.51
CA ALA A 58 -8.57 -3.48 -10.10
C ALA A 58 -8.46 -2.02 -9.63
N ALA A 59 -7.48 -1.28 -10.15
CA ALA A 59 -7.33 0.15 -9.87
C ALA A 59 -8.25 1.06 -10.71
N GLY A 60 -9.03 0.50 -11.65
CA GLY A 60 -9.92 1.26 -12.52
C GLY A 60 -9.18 2.17 -13.52
N ILE A 61 -8.00 1.77 -13.99
CA ILE A 61 -7.19 2.53 -14.95
C ILE A 61 -6.81 1.70 -16.17
N SER A 62 -6.33 2.37 -17.23
CA SER A 62 -5.75 1.67 -18.37
C SER A 62 -4.35 1.14 -18.07
N ARG A 63 -3.96 0.05 -18.75
CA ARG A 63 -2.59 -0.47 -18.73
C ARG A 63 -1.55 0.60 -19.09
N THR A 64 -1.84 1.42 -20.08
CA THR A 64 -0.96 2.52 -20.51
C THR A 64 -0.71 3.52 -19.38
N LEU A 65 -1.75 3.86 -18.61
CA LEU A 65 -1.61 4.75 -17.47
C LEU A 65 -0.80 4.10 -16.34
N LEU A 66 -0.93 2.78 -16.12
CA LEU A 66 -0.09 2.07 -15.14
C LEU A 66 1.39 2.17 -15.53
N PHE A 67 1.73 1.93 -16.82
CA PHE A 67 3.11 2.05 -17.31
C PHE A 67 3.64 3.49 -17.32
N HIS A 68 2.78 4.50 -17.26
CA HIS A 68 3.21 5.87 -17.01
C HIS A 68 3.78 6.05 -15.58
N TYR A 69 3.22 5.36 -14.59
CA TYR A 69 3.71 5.39 -13.20
C TYR A 69 4.86 4.41 -12.93
N PHE A 70 4.87 3.29 -13.62
CA PHE A 70 5.86 2.22 -13.47
C PHE A 70 6.31 1.77 -14.85
N PRO A 71 7.43 2.30 -15.37
CA PRO A 71 7.89 2.04 -16.74
C PRO A 71 8.04 0.56 -17.08
N THR A 72 8.38 -0.27 -16.08
CA THR A 72 8.49 -1.72 -16.25
C THR A 72 7.70 -2.49 -15.18
N LYS A 73 7.42 -3.76 -15.47
CA LYS A 73 6.84 -4.70 -14.48
C LYS A 73 7.75 -4.83 -13.25
N ALA A 74 9.05 -4.84 -13.45
CA ALA A 74 10.05 -4.92 -12.39
C ALA A 74 10.00 -3.68 -11.47
N ASP A 75 9.83 -2.48 -12.03
CA ASP A 75 9.70 -1.24 -11.24
C ASP A 75 8.44 -1.22 -10.39
N PHE A 76 7.33 -1.75 -10.92
CA PHE A 76 6.10 -1.92 -10.15
C PHE A 76 6.32 -2.89 -8.98
N TYR A 77 6.88 -4.04 -9.24
CA TYR A 77 7.15 -5.03 -8.19
C TYR A 77 8.12 -4.53 -7.14
N PHE A 78 9.20 -3.87 -7.56
CA PHE A 78 10.13 -3.24 -6.65
C PHE A 78 9.42 -2.22 -5.74
N ALA A 79 8.55 -1.37 -6.28
CA ALA A 79 7.81 -0.40 -5.50
C ALA A 79 6.87 -1.04 -4.48
N VAL A 80 6.18 -2.13 -4.85
CA VAL A 80 5.31 -2.88 -3.94
C VAL A 80 6.13 -3.51 -2.81
N VAL A 81 7.21 -4.21 -3.13
CA VAL A 81 8.08 -4.88 -2.15
C VAL A 81 8.75 -3.87 -1.23
N SER A 82 9.21 -2.73 -1.77
CA SER A 82 9.81 -1.65 -0.99
C SER A 82 8.84 -1.08 0.05
N THR A 83 7.62 -0.76 -0.39
CA THR A 83 6.57 -0.27 0.53
C THR A 83 6.25 -1.29 1.62
N MET A 84 6.26 -2.57 1.28
CA MET A 84 6.08 -3.65 2.25
C MET A 84 7.21 -3.74 3.25
N GLY A 85 8.46 -3.73 2.77
CA GLY A 85 9.65 -3.73 3.63
C GLY A 85 9.60 -2.56 4.61
N GLU A 86 9.29 -1.36 4.15
CA GLU A 86 9.13 -0.19 5.00
C GLU A 86 8.05 -0.37 6.09
N ARG A 87 6.93 -1.02 5.76
CA ARG A 87 5.86 -1.32 6.72
C ARG A 87 6.29 -2.35 7.76
N LEU A 88 7.00 -3.40 7.33
CA LEU A 88 7.58 -4.40 8.23
C LEU A 88 8.59 -3.80 9.20
N LEU A 89 9.39 -2.85 8.72
CA LEU A 89 10.39 -2.14 9.52
C LEU A 89 9.78 -1.10 10.48
N ARG A 90 8.48 -0.83 10.41
CA ARG A 90 7.77 0.02 11.39
C ARG A 90 7.18 -0.83 12.49
N PRO A 91 7.80 -0.90 13.66
CA PRO A 91 7.21 -1.61 14.79
C PRO A 91 5.86 -0.97 15.17
N PRO A 92 4.89 -1.75 15.62
CA PRO A 92 3.63 -1.21 16.12
C PRO A 92 3.87 -0.29 17.31
N ARG A 93 3.01 0.71 17.50
CA ARG A 93 3.05 1.53 18.70
C ARG A 93 2.71 0.65 19.89
N LEU A 94 3.61 0.62 20.86
CA LEU A 94 3.39 -0.10 22.11
C LEU A 94 2.62 0.79 23.09
N PRO A 95 1.68 0.22 23.85
CA PRO A 95 1.06 0.92 24.97
C PRO A 95 2.11 1.43 25.97
N GLU A 96 1.84 2.57 26.60
CA GLU A 96 2.68 3.08 27.68
C GLU A 96 2.61 2.17 28.91
N GLY A 97 3.70 2.14 29.70
CA GLY A 97 3.75 1.40 30.97
C GLY A 97 4.01 -0.08 30.87
N LEU A 98 4.19 -0.64 29.66
CA LEU A 98 4.57 -2.07 29.52
C LEU A 98 5.99 -2.31 29.99
N GLY A 99 6.19 -3.39 30.73
CA GLY A 99 7.52 -3.91 31.06
C GLY A 99 8.22 -4.50 29.84
N PRO A 100 9.57 -4.71 29.90
CA PRO A 100 10.35 -5.20 28.73
C PRO A 100 9.80 -6.52 28.17
N ALA A 101 9.45 -7.47 28.99
CA ALA A 101 8.91 -8.77 28.55
C ALA A 101 7.55 -8.64 27.84
N GLU A 102 6.69 -7.74 28.31
CA GLU A 102 5.38 -7.49 27.70
C GLU A 102 5.52 -6.77 26.35
N ARG A 103 6.47 -5.84 26.24
CA ARG A 103 6.80 -5.16 24.99
C ARG A 103 7.25 -6.16 23.94
N ILE A 104 8.20 -7.05 24.27
CA ILE A 104 8.67 -8.11 23.37
C ILE A 104 7.50 -9.01 22.96
N ARG A 105 6.68 -9.46 23.90
CA ARG A 105 5.50 -10.29 23.61
C ARG A 105 4.56 -9.61 22.63
N THR A 106 4.21 -8.36 22.88
CA THR A 106 3.29 -7.58 22.03
C THR A 106 3.85 -7.42 20.60
N LEU A 107 5.16 -7.18 20.47
CA LEU A 107 5.82 -7.09 19.17
C LEU A 107 5.79 -8.43 18.43
N VAL A 108 6.17 -9.52 19.09
CA VAL A 108 6.18 -10.87 18.50
C VAL A 108 4.76 -11.28 18.05
N GLU A 109 3.76 -11.09 18.91
CA GLU A 109 2.37 -11.36 18.53
C GLU A 109 1.90 -10.49 17.36
N GLY A 110 2.31 -9.23 17.33
CA GLY A 110 2.03 -8.31 16.21
C GLY A 110 2.67 -8.80 14.90
N PHE A 111 3.90 -9.27 14.97
CA PHE A 111 4.62 -9.83 13.82
C PHE A 111 3.97 -11.13 13.33
N VAL A 112 3.65 -12.06 14.23
CA VAL A 112 2.96 -13.32 13.88
C VAL A 112 1.64 -13.02 13.17
N ARG A 113 0.81 -12.14 13.73
CA ARG A 113 -0.46 -11.72 13.10
C ARG A 113 -0.24 -11.08 11.72
N LEU A 114 0.83 -10.31 11.53
CA LEU A 114 1.18 -9.73 10.24
C LEU A 114 1.53 -10.81 9.22
N VAL A 115 2.39 -11.78 9.61
CA VAL A 115 2.80 -12.89 8.75
C VAL A 115 1.60 -13.79 8.41
N GLU A 116 0.75 -14.11 9.36
CA GLU A 116 -0.45 -14.92 9.13
C GLU A 116 -1.40 -14.29 8.13
N ARG A 117 -1.68 -12.99 8.25
CA ARG A 117 -2.52 -12.26 7.32
C ARG A 117 -1.93 -12.16 5.91
N ASN A 118 -0.60 -12.18 5.81
CA ASN A 118 0.11 -11.98 4.54
C ASN A 118 0.96 -13.21 4.15
N ARG A 119 0.51 -14.40 4.54
CA ARG A 119 1.29 -15.65 4.46
C ARG A 119 1.86 -15.93 3.08
N MET A 120 1.05 -15.76 2.03
CA MET A 120 1.49 -16.03 0.65
C MET A 120 2.60 -15.07 0.23
N SER A 121 2.39 -13.78 0.44
CA SER A 121 3.36 -12.74 0.09
C SER A 121 4.64 -12.87 0.91
N TYR A 122 4.52 -13.12 2.22
CA TYR A 122 5.68 -13.31 3.09
C TYR A 122 6.50 -14.53 2.66
N THR A 123 5.85 -15.66 2.35
CA THR A 123 6.54 -16.86 1.87
C THR A 123 7.24 -16.63 0.53
N ALA A 124 6.62 -15.90 -0.39
CA ALA A 124 7.22 -15.54 -1.67
C ALA A 124 8.44 -14.64 -1.49
N LEU A 125 8.37 -13.67 -0.57
CA LEU A 125 9.48 -12.79 -0.23
C LEU A 125 10.66 -13.58 0.37
N VAL A 126 10.41 -14.42 1.38
CA VAL A 126 11.46 -15.17 2.08
C VAL A 126 12.11 -16.23 1.20
N ARG A 127 11.36 -16.86 0.29
CA ARG A 127 11.89 -17.88 -0.63
C ARG A 127 12.61 -17.33 -1.85
N GLY A 128 12.86 -16.02 -1.91
CA GLY A 128 13.62 -15.39 -2.99
C GLY A 128 12.86 -15.36 -4.33
N ALA A 129 11.53 -15.40 -4.30
CA ALA A 129 10.69 -15.32 -5.49
C ALA A 129 10.67 -13.89 -6.09
N GLY A 130 11.81 -13.20 -6.09
CA GLY A 130 11.99 -11.85 -6.63
C GLY A 130 11.92 -11.76 -8.15
N GLY A 131 11.45 -12.82 -8.83
CA GLY A 131 11.25 -12.80 -10.28
C GLY A 131 12.53 -12.58 -11.11
N GLY A 132 13.73 -12.80 -10.51
CA GLY A 132 15.02 -12.60 -11.16
C GLY A 132 15.55 -11.16 -11.12
N ASP A 133 14.85 -10.22 -10.48
CA ASP A 133 15.36 -8.86 -10.29
C ASP A 133 16.22 -8.79 -9.02
N GLN A 134 17.54 -8.56 -9.21
CA GLN A 134 18.51 -8.51 -8.11
C GLN A 134 18.18 -7.39 -7.10
N ARG A 135 17.60 -6.27 -7.55
CA ARG A 135 17.18 -5.17 -6.66
C ARG A 135 16.15 -5.63 -5.63
N ILE A 136 15.24 -6.54 -6.02
CA ILE A 136 14.23 -7.09 -5.12
C ILE A 136 14.87 -8.08 -4.14
N VAL A 137 15.81 -8.90 -4.60
CA VAL A 137 16.55 -9.84 -3.75
C VAL A 137 17.33 -9.08 -2.67
N ASP A 138 18.08 -8.05 -3.07
CA ASP A 138 18.87 -7.22 -2.15
C ASP A 138 17.96 -6.50 -1.15
N LEU A 139 16.87 -5.90 -1.61
CA LEU A 139 15.89 -5.22 -0.76
C LEU A 139 15.27 -6.16 0.29
N ILE A 140 14.98 -7.40 -0.08
CA ILE A 140 14.46 -8.41 0.85
C ILE A 140 15.52 -8.76 1.91
N ALA A 141 16.77 -8.95 1.50
CA ALA A 141 17.87 -9.22 2.40
C ALA A 141 18.07 -8.08 3.39
N ASP A 142 18.16 -6.84 2.90
CA ASP A 142 18.30 -5.63 3.72
C ASP A 142 17.13 -5.46 4.70
N THR A 143 15.91 -5.70 4.24
CA THR A 143 14.71 -5.62 5.09
C THR A 143 14.77 -6.65 6.21
N ARG A 144 15.14 -7.89 5.90
CA ARG A 144 15.28 -8.96 6.89
C ARG A 144 16.35 -8.63 7.92
N ASP A 145 17.50 -8.17 7.48
CA ASP A 145 18.64 -7.89 8.36
C ASP A 145 18.37 -6.67 9.25
N ALA A 146 17.58 -5.70 8.78
CA ALA A 146 17.16 -4.53 9.55
C ALA A 146 15.98 -4.80 10.51
N LEU A 147 15.21 -5.88 10.31
CA LEU A 147 13.97 -6.12 11.04
C LEU A 147 14.21 -6.32 12.53
N VAL A 148 15.06 -7.29 12.88
CA VAL A 148 15.31 -7.66 14.28
C VAL A 148 15.89 -6.49 15.08
N PRO A 149 16.95 -5.80 14.64
CA PRO A 149 17.50 -4.64 15.36
C PRO A 149 16.44 -3.55 15.62
N ARG A 150 15.63 -3.19 14.62
CA ARG A 150 14.61 -2.15 14.80
C ARG A 150 13.51 -2.53 15.78
N TRP A 151 13.12 -3.79 15.80
CA TRP A 151 12.08 -4.27 16.71
C TRP A 151 12.59 -4.43 18.14
N LEU A 152 13.86 -4.81 18.33
CA LEU A 152 14.52 -4.84 19.63
C LEU A 152 14.69 -3.42 20.20
N ASP A 153 15.07 -2.45 19.38
CA ASP A 153 15.13 -1.06 19.78
C ASP A 153 13.76 -0.55 20.23
N ALA A 154 12.70 -0.82 19.47
CA ALA A 154 11.32 -0.47 19.85
C ALA A 154 10.85 -1.16 21.16
N ALA A 155 11.37 -2.35 21.45
CA ALA A 155 11.13 -3.02 22.72
C ALA A 155 11.89 -2.39 23.90
N GLY A 156 12.84 -1.48 23.62
CA GLY A 156 13.75 -0.92 24.63
C GLY A 156 14.88 -1.87 25.04
N CYS A 157 15.26 -2.77 24.14
CA CYS A 157 16.33 -3.76 24.31
C CYS A 157 17.37 -3.67 23.18
N PRO A 158 17.99 -2.49 22.93
CA PRO A 158 18.88 -2.29 21.79
C PRO A 158 20.16 -3.16 21.83
N ASP A 159 20.58 -3.58 23.02
CA ASP A 159 21.80 -4.37 23.23
C ASP A 159 21.60 -5.90 23.14
N ALA A 160 20.39 -6.36 22.83
CA ALA A 160 20.14 -7.77 22.59
C ALA A 160 20.79 -8.19 21.27
N SER A 161 22.07 -8.62 21.33
CA SER A 161 22.75 -9.20 20.17
C SER A 161 21.96 -10.40 19.65
N PRO A 162 21.79 -10.55 18.34
CA PRO A 162 21.24 -11.75 17.77
C PRO A 162 22.13 -12.93 18.22
N LEU A 163 21.51 -13.99 18.71
CA LEU A 163 22.21 -15.22 19.05
C LEU A 163 23.00 -15.70 17.84
N THR A 164 24.32 -15.70 17.96
CA THR A 164 25.28 -16.29 17.01
C THR A 164 25.09 -17.80 16.96
#